data_8c8f272b15e1aa3de7544bbe353581ed
#
_entry.id   8c8f272b15e1aa3de7544bbe353581ed
#
_cell.length_a   1.000
_cell.length_b   1.000
_cell.length_c   1.000
_cell.angle_alpha   90.00
_cell.angle_beta   90.00
_cell.angle_gamma   90.00
#
_symmetry.space_group_name_H-M   'P 1'
#
loop_
_entity.id
_entity.type
_entity.pdbx_description
1 polymer ?
#
loop_
_entity_poly.entity_id
_entity_poly.type
_entity_poly.pdbx_seq_one_letter_code
_entity_poly.pdbx_strand_id
1 'polypeptide(L)'
;MNLINNLFEGAEGSWSGGIAHILIIISIVIALGRILGKTKICGISFGVTWVLFVGILFAHHGLTIDHNLIHFLKEFGLVLFVYSIGLQVGPGFFSSFRSGGLVLNGLAVFIIAVGVLVTVGIHFLSDIPVTTVTGIMSGAVTNTPGLGAAQQTYFDITGNTANDMAQGYAVAYPLGVIGCILSFILIRIVLYRVSGAESRSAVHNERKTAGELRGNSDQPNLIPIFIGIALGCILGSIPISLPGIPQPVKLGLAGGPLIVSILISRFGPRFHIITYTTPSANLMIREIGISLFLTCVGLEAGEGFVDTLVHGDGMKWIMYGALITVIPVLAGGFIGKYVLRLDYNTLTGVLS
;
A
#
# COMPACT_ATOMS: atom_id res chain seq x y z
N MET A 1 -18.03 6.80 36.24
CA MET A 1 -17.94 7.77 35.13
C MET A 1 -16.50 8.22 34.88
N ASN A 2 -15.70 8.49 35.93
CA ASN A 2 -14.31 8.95 35.75
C ASN A 2 -13.37 7.93 35.08
N LEU A 3 -13.57 6.62 35.24
CA LEU A 3 -12.68 5.60 34.65
C LEU A 3 -12.83 5.52 33.12
N ILE A 4 -14.06 5.63 32.64
CA ILE A 4 -14.36 5.59 31.19
C ILE A 4 -13.85 6.87 30.53
N ASN A 5 -14.09 8.04 31.13
CA ASN A 5 -13.57 9.30 30.61
C ASN A 5 -12.03 9.31 30.57
N ASN A 6 -11.35 8.85 31.62
CA ASN A 6 -9.89 8.76 31.63
C ASN A 6 -9.33 7.77 30.61
N LEU A 7 -10.08 6.72 30.24
CA LEU A 7 -9.70 5.77 29.19
C LEU A 7 -9.85 6.36 27.78
N PHE A 8 -10.81 7.28 27.58
CA PHE A 8 -11.04 7.91 26.28
C PHE A 8 -10.36 9.27 26.12
N GLU A 9 -10.14 10.02 27.19
CA GLU A 9 -9.49 11.35 27.16
C GLU A 9 -7.96 11.28 27.35
N GLY A 10 -7.40 10.11 27.71
CA GLY A 10 -5.97 9.94 27.94
C GLY A 10 -5.51 10.76 29.14
N ALA A 11 -5.55 10.23 30.35
CA ALA A 11 -5.08 10.93 31.54
C ALA A 11 -3.61 11.32 31.39
N GLU A 12 -3.31 12.60 31.30
CA GLU A 12 -1.96 13.14 31.35
C GLU A 12 -1.26 12.65 32.64
N GLY A 13 -0.16 11.90 32.47
CA GLY A 13 0.73 11.48 33.56
C GLY A 13 0.61 10.02 34.01
N SER A 14 -0.30 9.20 33.49
CA SER A 14 -0.38 7.77 33.84
C SER A 14 0.02 6.88 32.66
N TRP A 15 1.13 6.17 32.77
CA TRP A 15 1.64 5.22 31.77
C TRP A 15 0.58 4.18 31.36
N SER A 16 -0.22 3.71 32.29
CA SER A 16 -1.26 2.71 32.03
C SER A 16 -2.48 3.27 31.31
N GLY A 17 -2.85 4.53 31.59
CA GLY A 17 -3.97 5.19 30.92
C GLY A 17 -3.67 5.52 29.46
N GLY A 18 -2.44 5.97 29.16
CA GLY A 18 -2.02 6.28 27.78
C GLY A 18 -1.98 5.08 26.86
N ILE A 19 -1.38 3.95 27.28
CA ILE A 19 -1.29 2.74 26.47
C ILE A 19 -2.67 2.11 26.27
N ALA A 20 -3.50 2.02 27.31
CA ALA A 20 -4.85 1.50 27.21
C ALA A 20 -5.72 2.30 26.24
N HIS A 21 -5.67 3.63 26.31
CA HIS A 21 -6.33 4.54 25.40
C HIS A 21 -5.95 4.27 23.93
N ILE A 22 -4.65 4.17 23.64
CA ILE A 22 -4.13 3.89 22.30
C ILE A 22 -4.62 2.54 21.78
N LEU A 23 -4.51 1.48 22.60
CA LEU A 23 -4.97 0.15 22.21
C LEU A 23 -6.47 0.10 21.96
N ILE A 24 -7.28 0.84 22.74
CA ILE A 24 -8.73 0.95 22.53
C ILE A 24 -9.02 1.63 21.20
N ILE A 25 -8.43 2.80 20.93
CA ILE A 25 -8.65 3.53 19.67
C ILE A 25 -8.28 2.66 18.48
N ILE A 26 -7.06 2.10 18.45
CA ILE A 26 -6.58 1.27 17.34
C ILE A 26 -7.51 0.05 17.14
N SER A 27 -7.87 -0.63 18.22
CA SER A 27 -8.73 -1.81 18.15
C SER A 27 -10.11 -1.49 17.59
N ILE A 28 -10.71 -0.39 18.04
CA ILE A 28 -12.04 0.04 17.56
C ILE A 28 -11.95 0.49 16.09
N VAL A 29 -10.94 1.28 15.72
CA VAL A 29 -10.76 1.74 14.34
C VAL A 29 -10.59 0.56 13.39
N ILE A 30 -9.73 -0.43 13.75
CA ILE A 30 -9.55 -1.63 12.94
C ILE A 30 -10.84 -2.44 12.86
N ALA A 31 -11.50 -2.69 13.98
CA ALA A 31 -12.73 -3.50 14.02
C ALA A 31 -13.85 -2.87 13.18
N LEU A 32 -14.13 -1.58 13.37
CA LEU A 32 -15.15 -0.85 12.62
C LEU A 32 -14.78 -0.76 11.14
N GLY A 33 -13.52 -0.43 10.81
CA GLY A 33 -13.05 -0.36 9.43
C GLY A 33 -13.16 -1.71 8.72
N ARG A 34 -12.85 -2.82 9.41
CA ARG A 34 -13.00 -4.18 8.86
C ARG A 34 -14.46 -4.59 8.69
N ILE A 35 -15.35 -4.18 9.58
CA ILE A 35 -16.82 -4.40 9.43
C ILE A 35 -17.33 -3.64 8.22
N LEU A 36 -17.01 -2.35 8.10
CA LEU A 36 -17.39 -1.51 6.97
C LEU A 36 -16.77 -2.02 5.67
N GLY A 37 -15.55 -2.56 5.71
CA GLY A 37 -14.87 -3.14 4.56
C GLY A 37 -15.58 -4.33 3.92
N LYS A 38 -16.51 -4.97 4.62
CA LYS A 38 -17.38 -6.02 4.04
C LYS A 38 -18.56 -5.44 3.24
N THR A 39 -18.85 -4.15 3.39
CA THR A 39 -19.93 -3.50 2.64
C THR A 39 -19.50 -3.23 1.20
N LYS A 40 -20.44 -3.32 0.27
CA LYS A 40 -20.23 -2.97 -1.14
C LYS A 40 -21.03 -1.70 -1.44
N ILE A 41 -20.34 -0.67 -1.91
CA ILE A 41 -20.97 0.57 -2.38
C ILE A 41 -20.99 0.50 -3.91
N CYS A 42 -22.17 0.55 -4.51
CA CYS A 42 -22.37 0.41 -5.96
C CYS A 42 -21.69 -0.83 -6.56
N GLY A 43 -21.61 -1.95 -5.79
CA GLY A 43 -20.96 -3.19 -6.22
C GLY A 43 -19.45 -3.24 -6.02
N ILE A 44 -18.79 -2.14 -5.62
CA ILE A 44 -17.35 -2.02 -5.36
C ILE A 44 -17.11 -2.17 -3.84
N SER A 45 -16.14 -3.01 -3.48
CA SER A 45 -15.68 -3.16 -2.10
C SER A 45 -14.36 -2.41 -1.91
N PHE A 46 -14.32 -1.51 -0.96
CA PHE A 46 -13.09 -0.80 -0.56
C PHE A 46 -12.24 -1.61 0.44
N GLY A 47 -12.75 -2.76 0.90
CA GLY A 47 -11.98 -3.68 1.74
C GLY A 47 -11.38 -3.02 2.97
N VAL A 48 -10.07 -3.27 3.18
CA VAL A 48 -9.32 -2.77 4.34
C VAL A 48 -9.17 -1.24 4.37
N THR A 49 -9.39 -0.55 3.24
CA THR A 49 -9.25 0.92 3.16
C THR A 49 -10.25 1.65 4.06
N TRP A 50 -11.37 1.03 4.40
CA TRP A 50 -12.30 1.59 5.37
C TRP A 50 -11.64 1.87 6.73
N VAL A 51 -10.59 1.14 7.08
CA VAL A 51 -9.81 1.40 8.31
C VAL A 51 -9.20 2.81 8.30
N LEU A 52 -8.68 3.26 7.15
CA LEU A 52 -8.17 4.61 6.96
C LEU A 52 -9.26 5.66 7.25
N PHE A 53 -10.45 5.50 6.63
CA PHE A 53 -11.53 6.47 6.78
C PHE A 53 -12.12 6.50 8.20
N VAL A 54 -12.19 5.35 8.87
CA VAL A 54 -12.57 5.31 10.29
C VAL A 54 -11.52 6.02 11.14
N GLY A 55 -10.22 5.84 10.86
CA GLY A 55 -9.13 6.57 11.53
C GLY A 55 -9.26 8.08 11.36
N ILE A 56 -9.53 8.56 10.13
CA ILE A 56 -9.80 9.99 9.84
C ILE A 56 -10.97 10.50 10.66
N LEU A 57 -12.07 9.75 10.72
CA LEU A 57 -13.26 10.14 11.48
C LEU A 57 -12.94 10.27 12.97
N PHE A 58 -12.19 9.35 13.54
CA PHE A 58 -11.80 9.38 14.95
C PHE A 58 -10.90 10.59 15.26
N ALA A 59 -9.90 10.85 14.43
CA ALA A 59 -9.03 12.01 14.61
C ALA A 59 -9.78 13.34 14.43
N HIS A 60 -10.74 13.41 13.49
CA HIS A 60 -11.61 14.59 13.31
C HIS A 60 -12.43 14.89 14.57
N HIS A 61 -12.82 13.88 15.34
CA HIS A 61 -13.51 14.04 16.63
C HIS A 61 -12.55 14.26 17.81
N GLY A 62 -11.28 14.53 17.56
CA GLY A 62 -10.29 14.86 18.59
C GLY A 62 -9.70 13.68 19.34
N LEU A 63 -9.95 12.45 18.87
CA LEU A 63 -9.30 11.24 19.40
C LEU A 63 -7.88 11.13 18.81
N THR A 64 -6.90 11.69 19.49
CA THR A 64 -5.50 11.71 19.07
C THR A 64 -4.66 10.72 19.88
N ILE A 65 -3.56 10.28 19.32
CA ILE A 65 -2.58 9.38 19.94
C ILE A 65 -1.24 10.09 19.93
N ASP A 66 -0.38 9.76 20.89
CA ASP A 66 1.00 10.26 20.93
C ASP A 66 1.72 10.04 19.58
N HIS A 67 2.35 11.09 19.10
CA HIS A 67 2.96 11.13 17.76
C HIS A 67 4.06 10.08 17.56
N ASN A 68 4.90 9.85 18.59
CA ASN A 68 5.97 8.85 18.50
C ASN A 68 5.41 7.43 18.43
N LEU A 69 4.31 7.18 19.14
CA LEU A 69 3.64 5.87 19.12
C LEU A 69 2.92 5.62 17.82
N ILE A 70 2.24 6.62 17.25
CA ILE A 70 1.67 6.53 15.90
C ILE A 70 2.77 6.21 14.90
N HIS A 71 3.88 6.92 14.92
CA HIS A 71 5.01 6.71 14.01
C HIS A 71 5.55 5.27 14.14
N PHE A 72 5.84 4.81 15.36
CA PHE A 72 6.32 3.44 15.58
C PHE A 72 5.35 2.38 15.08
N LEU A 73 4.06 2.50 15.42
CA LEU A 73 3.04 1.52 14.99
C LEU A 73 2.80 1.53 13.49
N LYS A 74 2.88 2.69 12.86
CA LYS A 74 2.82 2.85 11.41
C LYS A 74 3.96 2.10 10.72
N GLU A 75 5.20 2.37 11.14
CA GLU A 75 6.37 1.71 10.56
C GLU A 75 6.37 0.20 10.83
N PHE A 76 6.03 -0.23 12.03
CA PHE A 76 5.91 -1.65 12.34
C PHE A 76 4.84 -2.34 11.49
N GLY A 77 3.67 -1.71 11.33
CA GLY A 77 2.60 -2.19 10.45
C GLY A 77 3.06 -2.30 8.99
N LEU A 78 3.78 -1.28 8.49
CA LEU A 78 4.34 -1.27 7.14
C LEU A 78 5.31 -2.43 6.93
N VAL A 79 6.25 -2.64 7.86
CA VAL A 79 7.24 -3.72 7.79
C VAL A 79 6.56 -5.09 7.74
N LEU A 80 5.59 -5.35 8.63
CA LEU A 80 4.82 -6.61 8.61
C LEU A 80 4.10 -6.82 7.28
N PHE A 81 3.49 -5.78 6.76
CA PHE A 81 2.73 -5.81 5.52
C PHE A 81 3.63 -6.11 4.31
N VAL A 82 4.71 -5.35 4.12
CA VAL A 82 5.59 -5.52 2.96
C VAL A 82 6.40 -6.82 3.04
N TYR A 83 6.81 -7.24 4.23
CA TYR A 83 7.48 -8.52 4.43
C TYR A 83 6.59 -9.70 4.02
N SER A 84 5.32 -9.66 4.43
CA SER A 84 4.34 -10.67 4.06
C SER A 84 4.10 -10.74 2.55
N ILE A 85 4.05 -9.60 1.87
CA ILE A 85 3.94 -9.53 0.39
C ILE A 85 5.17 -10.19 -0.25
N GLY A 86 6.37 -9.86 0.19
CA GLY A 86 7.60 -10.43 -0.37
C GLY A 86 7.67 -11.94 -0.20
N LEU A 87 7.19 -12.49 0.92
CA LEU A 87 7.07 -13.95 1.10
C LEU A 87 6.11 -14.58 0.09
N GLN A 88 5.02 -13.91 -0.24
CA GLN A 88 4.05 -14.39 -1.23
C GLN A 88 4.62 -14.39 -2.66
N VAL A 89 5.30 -13.30 -3.04
CA VAL A 89 5.79 -13.08 -4.41
C VAL A 89 7.08 -13.84 -4.68
N GLY A 90 7.90 -14.07 -3.65
CA GLY A 90 9.25 -14.61 -3.78
C GLY A 90 9.40 -15.89 -4.59
N PRO A 91 8.56 -16.93 -4.43
CA PRO A 91 8.70 -18.18 -5.20
C PRO A 91 8.61 -17.98 -6.71
N GLY A 92 7.71 -17.09 -7.17
CA GLY A 92 7.49 -16.77 -8.59
C GLY A 92 8.34 -15.65 -9.14
N PHE A 93 8.96 -14.82 -8.29
CA PHE A 93 9.59 -13.56 -8.68
C PHE A 93 10.62 -13.71 -9.80
N PHE A 94 11.63 -14.58 -9.62
CA PHE A 94 12.69 -14.77 -10.62
C PHE A 94 12.22 -15.53 -11.87
N SER A 95 11.19 -16.35 -11.76
CA SER A 95 10.64 -17.07 -12.92
C SER A 95 9.86 -16.14 -13.86
N SER A 96 9.27 -15.07 -13.33
CA SER A 96 8.56 -14.07 -14.12
C SER A 96 9.47 -13.31 -15.09
N PHE A 97 10.80 -13.30 -14.87
CA PHE A 97 11.75 -12.69 -15.81
C PHE A 97 12.12 -13.58 -17.00
N ARG A 98 11.87 -14.91 -16.94
CA ARG A 98 12.35 -15.86 -17.95
C ARG A 98 11.41 -16.11 -19.12
N SER A 99 10.10 -16.06 -18.92
CA SER A 99 9.08 -16.44 -19.94
C SER A 99 8.26 -15.26 -20.44
N GLY A 100 8.88 -14.36 -21.20
CA GLY A 100 8.19 -13.17 -21.73
C GLY A 100 7.98 -12.06 -20.70
N GLY A 101 8.36 -12.29 -19.44
CA GLY A 101 8.15 -11.36 -18.34
C GLY A 101 8.94 -10.06 -18.46
N LEU A 102 10.07 -10.04 -19.19
CA LEU A 102 10.81 -8.79 -19.46
C LEU A 102 9.94 -7.76 -20.17
N VAL A 103 9.11 -8.20 -21.13
CA VAL A 103 8.21 -7.30 -21.88
C VAL A 103 7.12 -6.77 -20.96
N LEU A 104 6.54 -7.63 -20.11
CA LEU A 104 5.50 -7.23 -19.16
C LEU A 104 6.06 -6.30 -18.08
N ASN A 105 7.25 -6.61 -17.55
CA ASN A 105 7.94 -5.75 -16.61
C ASN A 105 8.33 -4.40 -17.24
N GLY A 106 8.75 -4.39 -18.51
CA GLY A 106 8.99 -3.15 -19.27
C GLY A 106 7.74 -2.30 -19.40
N LEU A 107 6.58 -2.92 -19.66
CA LEU A 107 5.31 -2.22 -19.70
C LEU A 107 4.93 -1.68 -18.31
N ALA A 108 5.13 -2.43 -17.23
CA ALA A 108 4.89 -1.95 -15.88
C ALA A 108 5.77 -0.74 -15.52
N VAL A 109 7.08 -0.81 -15.82
CA VAL A 109 8.01 0.33 -15.64
C VAL A 109 7.55 1.54 -16.44
N PHE A 110 7.11 1.35 -17.69
CA PHE A 110 6.57 2.44 -18.52
C PHE A 110 5.36 3.10 -17.86
N ILE A 111 4.40 2.30 -17.37
CA ILE A 111 3.18 2.82 -16.70
C ILE A 111 3.56 3.64 -15.47
N ILE A 112 4.47 3.12 -14.63
CA ILE A 112 4.97 3.82 -13.45
C ILE A 112 5.65 5.13 -13.86
N ALA A 113 6.52 5.11 -14.88
CA ALA A 113 7.21 6.30 -15.36
C ALA A 113 6.24 7.37 -15.86
N VAL A 114 5.20 6.98 -16.61
CA VAL A 114 4.14 7.92 -17.04
C VAL A 114 3.40 8.49 -15.82
N GLY A 115 3.08 7.67 -14.82
CA GLY A 115 2.45 8.14 -13.59
C GLY A 115 3.30 9.17 -12.85
N VAL A 116 4.60 8.91 -12.71
CA VAL A 116 5.55 9.85 -12.11
C VAL A 116 5.64 11.14 -12.92
N LEU A 117 5.74 11.06 -14.26
CA LEU A 117 5.80 12.24 -15.12
C LEU A 117 4.55 13.11 -15.03
N VAL A 118 3.37 12.49 -14.98
CA VAL A 118 2.09 13.20 -14.76
C VAL A 118 2.10 13.90 -13.41
N THR A 119 2.55 13.21 -12.35
CA THR A 119 2.63 13.75 -10.99
C THR A 119 3.59 14.93 -10.91
N VAL A 120 4.77 14.81 -11.49
CA VAL A 120 5.77 15.91 -11.58
C VAL A 120 5.21 17.08 -12.38
N GLY A 121 4.53 16.79 -13.50
CA GLY A 121 3.85 17.82 -14.29
C GLY A 121 2.79 18.58 -13.49
N ILE A 122 1.97 17.88 -12.70
CA ILE A 122 0.99 18.50 -11.81
C ILE A 122 1.67 19.39 -10.78
N HIS A 123 2.75 18.93 -10.14
CA HIS A 123 3.50 19.72 -9.17
C HIS A 123 3.96 21.06 -9.76
N PHE A 124 4.58 21.06 -10.96
CA PHE A 124 5.08 22.27 -11.60
C PHE A 124 3.98 23.19 -12.17
N LEU A 125 2.81 22.64 -12.50
CA LEU A 125 1.70 23.42 -13.09
C LEU A 125 0.73 23.97 -12.04
N SER A 126 0.70 23.42 -10.83
CA SER A 126 -0.33 23.73 -9.83
C SER A 126 0.20 24.26 -8.50
N ASP A 127 1.52 24.45 -8.37
CA ASP A 127 2.20 24.92 -7.14
C ASP A 127 1.88 24.08 -5.87
N ILE A 128 1.38 22.85 -6.03
CA ILE A 128 1.11 21.94 -4.90
C ILE A 128 2.43 21.45 -4.32
N PRO A 129 2.59 21.40 -2.98
CA PRO A 129 3.78 20.86 -2.33
C PRO A 129 4.09 19.44 -2.80
N VAL A 130 5.38 19.13 -2.90
CA VAL A 130 5.87 17.80 -3.32
C VAL A 130 5.35 16.67 -2.40
N THR A 131 5.22 16.94 -1.10
CA THR A 131 4.65 16.03 -0.12
C THR A 131 3.20 15.68 -0.44
N THR A 132 2.37 16.71 -0.65
CA THR A 132 0.95 16.54 -0.99
C THR A 132 0.76 15.79 -2.30
N VAL A 133 1.48 16.18 -3.38
CA VAL A 133 1.31 15.52 -4.68
C VAL A 133 1.82 14.08 -4.68
N THR A 134 2.82 13.76 -3.85
CA THR A 134 3.31 12.39 -3.63
C THR A 134 2.25 11.55 -2.91
N GLY A 135 1.55 12.14 -1.96
CA GLY A 135 0.38 11.51 -1.32
C GLY A 135 -0.74 11.23 -2.32
N ILE A 136 -1.12 12.24 -3.12
CA ILE A 136 -2.12 12.10 -4.18
C ILE A 136 -1.73 10.99 -5.16
N MET A 137 -0.48 10.95 -5.61
CA MET A 137 0.02 9.88 -6.48
C MET A 137 -0.14 8.51 -5.83
N SER A 138 0.33 8.35 -4.59
CA SER A 138 0.25 7.08 -3.88
C SER A 138 -1.19 6.59 -3.69
N GLY A 139 -2.12 7.51 -3.43
CA GLY A 139 -3.56 7.23 -3.35
C GLY A 139 -4.16 6.87 -4.71
N ALA A 140 -3.86 7.64 -5.74
CA ALA A 140 -4.37 7.48 -7.09
C ALA A 140 -4.02 6.12 -7.72
N VAL A 141 -2.81 5.61 -7.43
CA VAL A 141 -2.36 4.29 -7.90
C VAL A 141 -2.52 3.19 -6.82
N THR A 142 -3.22 3.49 -5.73
CA THR A 142 -3.48 2.57 -4.61
C THR A 142 -2.20 1.95 -4.02
N ASN A 143 -1.08 2.67 -4.06
CA ASN A 143 0.23 2.21 -3.64
C ASN A 143 0.50 2.54 -2.16
N THR A 144 -0.10 1.77 -1.25
CA THR A 144 0.08 1.91 0.19
C THR A 144 1.55 1.77 0.64
N PRO A 145 2.34 0.78 0.15
CA PRO A 145 3.77 0.72 0.49
C PRO A 145 4.57 1.94 0.00
N GLY A 146 4.18 2.49 -1.15
CA GLY A 146 4.82 3.69 -1.69
C GLY A 146 4.58 4.92 -0.83
N LEU A 147 3.38 5.08 -0.27
CA LEU A 147 3.09 6.12 0.72
C LEU A 147 4.02 6.00 1.94
N GLY A 148 4.10 4.81 2.52
CA GLY A 148 4.97 4.56 3.68
C GLY A 148 6.44 4.86 3.39
N ALA A 149 6.95 4.41 2.24
CA ALA A 149 8.32 4.72 1.81
C ALA A 149 8.57 6.21 1.64
N ALA A 150 7.61 6.96 1.09
CA ALA A 150 7.71 8.40 0.90
C ALA A 150 7.68 9.15 2.24
N GLN A 151 6.78 8.79 3.14
CA GLN A 151 6.70 9.38 4.48
C GLN A 151 7.98 9.10 5.29
N GLN A 152 8.50 7.87 5.24
CA GLN A 152 9.75 7.51 5.90
C GLN A 152 10.93 8.32 5.35
N THR A 153 11.02 8.44 4.02
CA THR A 153 12.08 9.24 3.38
C THR A 153 12.01 10.70 3.79
N TYR A 154 10.80 11.27 3.84
CA TYR A 154 10.60 12.65 4.28
C TYR A 154 11.02 12.84 5.74
N PHE A 155 10.63 11.91 6.61
CA PHE A 155 11.02 11.91 8.04
C PHE A 155 12.53 11.79 8.21
N ASP A 156 13.19 10.88 7.48
CA ASP A 156 14.65 10.69 7.53
C ASP A 156 15.43 11.95 7.12
N ILE A 157 14.87 12.75 6.22
CA ILE A 157 15.51 13.98 5.71
C ILE A 157 15.24 15.19 6.62
N THR A 158 13.99 15.34 7.08
CA THR A 158 13.53 16.58 7.73
C THR A 158 13.36 16.46 9.23
N GLY A 159 13.25 15.24 9.76
CA GLY A 159 12.85 14.96 11.14
C GLY A 159 11.37 15.25 11.45
N ASN A 160 10.58 15.62 10.41
CA ASN A 160 9.17 15.97 10.57
C ASN A 160 8.27 14.96 9.86
N THR A 161 7.01 14.86 10.28
CA THR A 161 6.00 14.09 9.58
C THR A 161 5.30 14.94 8.52
N ALA A 162 4.87 14.27 7.44
CA ALA A 162 4.15 14.88 6.34
C ALA A 162 2.66 14.51 6.40
N ASN A 163 1.89 15.23 7.21
CA ASN A 163 0.44 14.99 7.36
C ASN A 163 -0.32 15.29 6.06
N ASP A 164 0.12 16.28 5.29
CA ASP A 164 -0.41 16.62 3.97
C ASP A 164 -0.24 15.47 2.96
N MET A 165 0.80 14.66 3.08
CA MET A 165 0.99 13.46 2.26
C MET A 165 -0.08 12.39 2.59
N ALA A 166 -0.39 12.21 3.88
CA ALA A 166 -1.45 11.29 4.31
C ALA A 166 -2.84 11.78 3.87
N GLN A 167 -3.10 13.09 3.94
CA GLN A 167 -4.34 13.70 3.46
C GLN A 167 -4.49 13.55 1.94
N GLY A 168 -3.45 13.86 1.16
CA GLY A 168 -3.44 13.67 -0.29
C GLY A 168 -3.74 12.24 -0.70
N TYR A 169 -3.15 11.25 0.01
CA TYR A 169 -3.44 9.84 -0.18
C TYR A 169 -4.91 9.51 0.09
N ALA A 170 -5.45 9.95 1.22
CA ALA A 170 -6.81 9.64 1.63
C ALA A 170 -7.85 10.25 0.67
N VAL A 171 -7.61 11.47 0.18
CA VAL A 171 -8.48 12.15 -0.78
C VAL A 171 -8.47 11.47 -2.16
N ALA A 172 -7.30 11.06 -2.65
CA ALA A 172 -7.16 10.49 -3.99
C ALA A 172 -7.55 9.00 -4.07
N TYR A 173 -7.43 8.25 -2.97
CA TYR A 173 -7.58 6.79 -2.96
C TYR A 173 -8.93 6.28 -3.47
N PRO A 174 -10.10 6.80 -3.05
CA PRO A 174 -11.40 6.31 -3.53
C PRO A 174 -11.54 6.41 -5.04
N LEU A 175 -11.09 7.53 -5.61
CA LEU A 175 -11.11 7.72 -7.06
C LEU A 175 -10.03 6.91 -7.77
N GLY A 176 -8.90 6.63 -7.14
CA GLY A 176 -7.90 5.69 -7.64
C GLY A 176 -8.52 4.32 -7.91
N VAL A 177 -9.24 3.77 -6.92
CA VAL A 177 -9.95 2.48 -7.06
C VAL A 177 -11.02 2.54 -8.16
N ILE A 178 -11.89 3.55 -8.13
CA ILE A 178 -12.96 3.70 -9.12
C ILE A 178 -12.38 3.96 -10.50
N GLY A 179 -11.39 4.83 -10.62
CA GLY A 179 -10.74 5.20 -11.87
C GLY A 179 -10.03 4.01 -12.53
N CYS A 180 -9.38 3.16 -11.74
CA CYS A 180 -8.76 1.93 -12.22
C CYS A 180 -9.82 0.97 -12.81
N ILE A 181 -10.91 0.73 -12.09
CA ILE A 181 -12.01 -0.13 -12.56
C ILE A 181 -12.63 0.42 -13.83
N LEU A 182 -12.94 1.73 -13.86
CA LEU A 182 -13.51 2.38 -15.05
C LEU A 182 -12.56 2.32 -16.25
N SER A 183 -11.25 2.51 -16.02
CA SER A 183 -10.23 2.40 -17.06
C SER A 183 -10.18 0.99 -17.66
N PHE A 184 -10.28 -0.06 -16.84
CA PHE A 184 -10.34 -1.45 -17.32
C PHE A 184 -11.61 -1.71 -18.13
N ILE A 185 -12.75 -1.20 -17.70
CA ILE A 185 -14.00 -1.29 -18.45
C ILE A 185 -13.87 -0.58 -19.80
N LEU A 186 -13.29 0.62 -19.80
CA LEU A 186 -13.07 1.41 -21.02
C LEU A 186 -12.13 0.68 -21.99
N ILE A 187 -10.99 0.16 -21.49
CA ILE A 187 -10.05 -0.66 -22.27
C ILE A 187 -10.78 -1.87 -22.89
N ARG A 188 -11.60 -2.57 -22.10
CA ARG A 188 -12.37 -3.71 -22.58
C ARG A 188 -13.31 -3.35 -23.72
N ILE A 189 -14.10 -2.29 -23.57
CA ILE A 189 -15.09 -1.86 -24.54
C ILE A 189 -14.43 -1.28 -25.81
N VAL A 190 -13.45 -0.39 -25.64
CA VAL A 190 -12.87 0.38 -26.74
C VAL A 190 -11.80 -0.42 -27.49
N LEU A 191 -10.86 -1.03 -26.75
CA LEU A 191 -9.70 -1.67 -27.37
C LEU A 191 -9.96 -3.13 -27.76
N TYR A 192 -10.70 -3.87 -26.97
CA TYR A 192 -10.90 -5.30 -27.21
C TYR A 192 -12.27 -5.66 -27.80
N ARG A 193 -13.26 -4.75 -27.74
CA ARG A 193 -14.63 -5.00 -28.22
C ARG A 193 -15.22 -6.33 -27.72
N VAL A 194 -14.83 -6.78 -26.54
CA VAL A 194 -15.25 -8.07 -26.00
C VAL A 194 -16.62 -7.94 -25.37
N SER A 195 -17.61 -8.64 -25.93
CA SER A 195 -18.93 -8.84 -25.30
C SER A 195 -18.82 -9.80 -24.12
N GLY A 196 -19.61 -9.55 -23.07
CA GLY A 196 -19.53 -10.09 -21.71
C GLY A 196 -19.50 -11.61 -21.47
N ALA A 197 -19.37 -12.47 -22.48
CA ALA A 197 -19.49 -13.93 -22.34
C ALA A 197 -18.18 -14.70 -22.06
N GLU A 198 -17.01 -14.16 -22.42
CA GLU A 198 -15.76 -14.94 -22.36
C GLU A 198 -14.97 -14.88 -21.04
N SER A 199 -15.44 -14.13 -20.05
CA SER A 199 -14.67 -13.84 -18.82
C SER A 199 -14.65 -14.97 -17.78
N ARG A 200 -15.33 -16.12 -18.01
CA ARG A 200 -15.45 -17.16 -16.96
C ARG A 200 -14.40 -18.27 -16.98
N SER A 201 -13.62 -18.40 -18.04
CA SER A 201 -12.70 -19.55 -18.17
C SER A 201 -11.30 -19.37 -17.59
N ALA A 202 -10.85 -18.15 -17.30
CA ALA A 202 -9.46 -17.88 -16.90
C ALA A 202 -9.18 -18.09 -15.39
N VAL A 203 -10.20 -18.08 -14.52
CA VAL A 203 -10.02 -18.13 -13.05
C VAL A 203 -9.61 -19.53 -12.54
N HIS A 204 -9.70 -20.56 -13.38
CA HIS A 204 -9.53 -21.95 -12.91
C HIS A 204 -8.07 -22.47 -12.95
N ASN A 205 -7.15 -21.81 -13.66
CA ASN A 205 -5.79 -22.33 -13.86
C ASN A 205 -4.73 -21.80 -12.86
N GLU A 206 -4.97 -20.69 -12.16
CA GLU A 206 -3.96 -20.14 -11.22
C GLU A 206 -3.87 -20.88 -9.87
N ARG A 207 -4.88 -21.68 -9.53
CA ARG A 207 -4.88 -22.42 -8.25
C ARG A 207 -3.92 -23.63 -8.20
N LYS A 208 -3.41 -24.11 -9.33
CA LYS A 208 -2.57 -25.31 -9.35
C LYS A 208 -1.07 -25.06 -9.09
N THR A 209 -0.56 -23.87 -9.33
CA THR A 209 0.89 -23.59 -9.18
C THR A 209 1.30 -23.24 -7.74
N ALA A 210 0.36 -22.84 -6.90
CA ALA A 210 0.63 -22.53 -5.48
C ALA A 210 0.67 -23.75 -4.57
N GLY A 211 0.32 -24.93 -5.09
CA GLY A 211 0.18 -26.18 -4.32
C GLY A 211 1.44 -26.98 -4.10
N GLU A 212 2.51 -26.78 -4.87
CA GLU A 212 3.65 -27.71 -4.95
C GLU A 212 4.85 -27.40 -4.05
N LEU A 213 4.82 -26.33 -3.25
CA LEU A 213 5.87 -26.00 -2.30
C LEU A 213 5.43 -26.18 -0.83
N ARG A 214 4.46 -27.04 -0.57
CA ARG A 214 4.04 -27.39 0.79
C ARG A 214 5.06 -28.33 1.43
N GLY A 215 5.99 -27.77 2.17
CA GLY A 215 6.60 -28.48 3.30
C GLY A 215 5.50 -28.78 4.34
N ASN A 216 5.43 -30.01 4.81
CA ASN A 216 4.38 -30.60 5.65
C ASN A 216 4.41 -30.10 7.11
N SER A 217 4.44 -28.80 7.36
CA SER A 217 4.30 -28.24 8.70
C SER A 217 3.02 -27.41 8.76
N ASP A 218 2.02 -27.91 9.46
CA ASP A 218 0.78 -27.21 9.77
C ASP A 218 0.96 -26.12 10.84
N GLN A 219 2.18 -25.96 11.38
CA GLN A 219 2.47 -24.98 12.41
C GLN A 219 3.10 -23.71 11.85
N PRO A 220 2.63 -22.52 12.30
CA PRO A 220 3.24 -21.26 11.94
C PRO A 220 4.65 -21.17 12.53
N ASN A 221 5.64 -20.84 11.70
CA ASN A 221 7.01 -20.64 12.15
C ASN A 221 7.32 -19.14 12.21
N LEU A 222 7.54 -18.62 13.42
CA LEU A 222 7.81 -17.21 13.66
C LEU A 222 9.30 -16.85 13.48
N ILE A 223 10.21 -17.82 13.64
CA ILE A 223 11.66 -17.58 13.60
C ILE A 223 12.09 -16.94 12.27
N PRO A 224 11.76 -17.51 11.10
CA PRO A 224 12.17 -16.91 9.82
C PRO A 224 11.52 -15.55 9.57
N ILE A 225 10.34 -15.30 10.12
CA ILE A 225 9.67 -14.01 9.98
C ILE A 225 10.46 -12.93 10.71
N PHE A 226 10.76 -13.12 12.00
CA PHE A 226 11.46 -12.10 12.78
C PHE A 226 12.93 -11.95 12.39
N ILE A 227 13.63 -13.04 12.05
CA ILE A 227 14.99 -12.97 11.49
C ILE A 227 14.97 -12.20 10.14
N GLY A 228 14.01 -12.51 9.28
CA GLY A 228 13.90 -11.84 8.00
C GLY A 228 13.54 -10.37 8.12
N ILE A 229 12.67 -10.00 9.04
CA ILE A 229 12.37 -8.59 9.36
C ILE A 229 13.62 -7.89 9.87
N ALA A 230 14.35 -8.48 10.83
CA ALA A 230 15.59 -7.89 11.35
C ALA A 230 16.62 -7.65 10.24
N LEU A 231 16.88 -8.65 9.40
CA LEU A 231 17.79 -8.52 8.25
C LEU A 231 17.27 -7.49 7.24
N GLY A 232 15.96 -7.44 7.03
CA GLY A 232 15.30 -6.46 6.16
C GLY A 232 15.48 -5.02 6.67
N CYS A 233 15.27 -4.81 7.96
CA CYS A 233 15.51 -3.50 8.59
C CYS A 233 16.98 -3.08 8.51
N ILE A 234 17.91 -4.01 8.74
CA ILE A 234 19.35 -3.76 8.58
C ILE A 234 19.65 -3.35 7.13
N LEU A 235 19.19 -4.14 6.15
CA LEU A 235 19.40 -3.83 4.73
C LEU A 235 18.77 -2.49 4.34
N GLY A 236 17.55 -2.22 4.83
CA GLY A 236 16.82 -0.98 4.57
C GLY A 236 17.51 0.27 5.14
N SER A 237 18.27 0.10 6.21
CA SER A 237 18.97 1.20 6.91
C SER A 237 20.33 1.52 6.28
N ILE A 238 20.85 0.69 5.37
CA ILE A 238 22.16 0.92 4.74
C ILE A 238 22.08 2.14 3.81
N PRO A 239 22.89 3.21 4.06
CA PRO A 239 22.92 4.37 3.18
C PRO A 239 23.73 4.04 1.91
N ILE A 240 23.14 4.29 0.74
CA ILE A 240 23.76 4.08 -0.56
C ILE A 240 24.04 5.46 -1.17
N SER A 241 25.29 5.84 -1.32
CA SER A 241 25.69 7.08 -1.99
C SER A 241 25.61 6.90 -3.50
N LEU A 242 24.71 7.63 -4.15
CA LEU A 242 24.57 7.63 -5.60
C LEU A 242 25.23 8.89 -6.20
N PRO A 243 26.01 8.77 -7.30
CA PRO A 243 26.58 9.93 -7.97
C PRO A 243 25.49 10.89 -8.43
N GLY A 244 25.63 12.18 -8.10
CA GLY A 244 24.67 13.21 -8.46
C GLY A 244 23.52 13.45 -7.48
N ILE A 245 23.40 12.64 -6.42
CA ILE A 245 22.41 12.85 -5.35
C ILE A 245 23.15 13.35 -4.10
N PRO A 246 22.83 14.56 -3.57
CA PRO A 246 23.56 15.15 -2.45
C PRO A 246 23.46 14.36 -1.14
N GLN A 247 22.38 13.59 -0.96
CA GLN A 247 22.16 12.78 0.24
C GLN A 247 22.14 11.29 -0.09
N PRO A 248 22.67 10.42 0.80
CA PRO A 248 22.62 9.00 0.59
C PRO A 248 21.17 8.48 0.61
N VAL A 249 20.82 7.68 -0.40
CA VAL A 249 19.51 7.04 -0.52
C VAL A 249 19.50 5.75 0.28
N LYS A 250 18.45 5.51 1.05
CA LYS A 250 18.21 4.25 1.76
C LYS A 250 17.06 3.50 1.10
N LEU A 251 17.08 2.18 1.17
CA LEU A 251 15.92 1.36 0.76
C LEU A 251 14.72 1.55 1.72
N GLY A 252 14.98 2.00 2.94
CA GLY A 252 13.98 2.24 3.96
C GLY A 252 13.34 0.97 4.53
N LEU A 253 12.44 1.16 5.48
CA LEU A 253 11.70 0.07 6.13
C LEU A 253 10.65 -0.59 5.24
N ALA A 254 10.32 0.01 4.09
CA ALA A 254 9.49 -0.63 3.08
C ALA A 254 10.32 -1.52 2.13
N GLY A 255 11.45 -1.03 1.60
CA GLY A 255 12.23 -1.73 0.58
C GLY A 255 13.09 -2.86 1.13
N GLY A 256 13.77 -2.65 2.25
CA GLY A 256 14.67 -3.65 2.84
C GLY A 256 13.95 -4.96 3.19
N PRO A 257 12.89 -4.93 4.02
CA PRO A 257 12.11 -6.13 4.36
C PRO A 257 11.47 -6.81 3.15
N LEU A 258 11.02 -6.05 2.14
CA LEU A 258 10.48 -6.60 0.90
C LEU A 258 11.53 -7.44 0.16
N ILE A 259 12.73 -6.89 -0.06
CA ILE A 259 13.81 -7.58 -0.77
C ILE A 259 14.23 -8.83 -0.01
N VAL A 260 14.47 -8.72 1.30
CA VAL A 260 14.90 -9.85 2.13
C VAL A 260 13.85 -10.95 2.14
N SER A 261 12.56 -10.62 2.25
CA SER A 261 11.49 -11.63 2.25
C SER A 261 11.38 -12.35 0.90
N ILE A 262 11.55 -11.66 -0.24
CA ILE A 262 11.62 -12.28 -1.56
C ILE A 262 12.80 -13.26 -1.64
N LEU A 263 13.98 -12.86 -1.16
CA LEU A 263 15.18 -13.71 -1.17
C LEU A 263 15.02 -14.93 -0.25
N ILE A 264 14.54 -14.74 0.96
CA ILE A 264 14.29 -15.81 1.94
C ILE A 264 13.26 -16.80 1.38
N SER A 265 12.15 -16.31 0.84
CA SER A 265 11.11 -17.15 0.29
C SER A 265 11.58 -17.97 -0.92
N ARG A 266 12.50 -17.42 -1.73
CA ARG A 266 13.04 -18.10 -2.92
C ARG A 266 14.17 -19.05 -2.61
N PHE A 267 15.12 -18.63 -1.78
CA PHE A 267 16.38 -19.35 -1.58
C PHE A 267 16.41 -20.18 -0.30
N GLY A 268 15.62 -19.81 0.71
CA GLY A 268 15.58 -20.51 1.99
C GLY A 268 15.35 -22.01 1.88
N PRO A 269 14.45 -22.50 1.03
CA PRO A 269 14.26 -23.94 0.82
C PRO A 269 15.50 -24.68 0.34
N ARG A 270 16.38 -24.00 -0.44
CA ARG A 270 17.63 -24.59 -0.94
C ARG A 270 18.67 -24.79 0.16
N PHE A 271 18.63 -23.97 1.20
CA PHE A 271 19.57 -24.02 2.32
C PHE A 271 19.04 -24.83 3.50
N HIS A 272 17.94 -25.58 3.32
CA HIS A 272 17.26 -26.35 4.39
C HIS A 272 16.87 -25.48 5.58
N ILE A 273 16.82 -24.17 5.39
CA ILE A 273 16.27 -23.25 6.38
C ILE A 273 14.75 -23.34 6.27
N ILE A 274 14.09 -23.69 7.36
CA ILE A 274 12.63 -23.73 7.42
C ILE A 274 12.14 -22.27 7.31
N THR A 275 11.91 -21.81 6.08
CA THR A 275 11.46 -20.45 5.79
C THR A 275 9.96 -20.36 5.58
N TYR A 276 9.25 -21.48 5.78
CA TYR A 276 7.83 -21.54 5.55
C TYR A 276 7.06 -21.07 6.76
N THR A 277 6.16 -20.14 6.54
CA THR A 277 4.96 -19.97 7.36
C THR A 277 3.76 -20.48 6.58
N THR A 278 2.70 -20.90 7.28
CA THR A 278 1.48 -21.32 6.59
C THR A 278 0.89 -20.14 5.81
N PRO A 279 0.25 -20.35 4.64
CA PRO A 279 -0.39 -19.29 3.88
C PRO A 279 -1.38 -18.48 4.73
N SER A 280 -2.11 -19.13 5.63
CA SER A 280 -3.05 -18.47 6.54
C SER A 280 -2.35 -17.56 7.54
N ALA A 281 -1.22 -18.00 8.12
CA ALA A 281 -0.43 -17.18 9.03
C ALA A 281 0.16 -15.95 8.31
N ASN A 282 0.68 -16.15 7.09
CA ASN A 282 1.20 -15.03 6.30
C ASN A 282 0.12 -14.01 5.95
N LEU A 283 -1.07 -14.48 5.54
CA LEU A 283 -2.21 -13.59 5.29
C LEU A 283 -2.62 -12.83 6.55
N MET A 284 -2.61 -13.49 7.72
CA MET A 284 -2.95 -12.84 8.98
C MET A 284 -1.96 -11.73 9.34
N ILE A 285 -0.66 -11.97 9.19
CA ILE A 285 0.40 -10.96 9.41
C ILE A 285 0.21 -9.78 8.44
N ARG A 286 -0.07 -10.06 7.17
CA ARG A 286 -0.36 -9.05 6.16
C ARG A 286 -1.54 -8.17 6.55
N GLU A 287 -2.65 -8.79 6.97
CA GLU A 287 -3.87 -8.07 7.33
C GLU A 287 -3.71 -7.25 8.61
N ILE A 288 -2.96 -7.75 9.60
CA ILE A 288 -2.60 -6.99 10.80
C ILE A 288 -1.72 -5.80 10.41
N GLY A 289 -0.66 -6.04 9.62
CA GLY A 289 0.27 -5.00 9.19
C GLY A 289 -0.41 -3.85 8.46
N ILE A 290 -1.19 -4.17 7.41
CA ILE A 290 -1.89 -3.14 6.64
C ILE A 290 -2.96 -2.43 7.46
N SER A 291 -3.65 -3.12 8.37
CA SER A 291 -4.66 -2.49 9.22
C SER A 291 -4.03 -1.52 10.21
N LEU A 292 -2.92 -1.88 10.85
CA LEU A 292 -2.16 -0.97 11.72
C LEU A 292 -1.65 0.25 10.95
N PHE A 293 -1.03 0.03 9.79
CA PHE A 293 -0.53 1.10 8.95
C PHE A 293 -1.65 2.09 8.57
N LEU A 294 -2.76 1.58 8.02
CA LEU A 294 -3.88 2.43 7.59
C LEU A 294 -4.58 3.14 8.76
N THR A 295 -4.64 2.53 9.94
CA THR A 295 -5.14 3.19 11.15
C THR A 295 -4.30 4.41 11.49
N CYS A 296 -2.98 4.24 11.53
CA CYS A 296 -2.05 5.32 11.87
C CYS A 296 -2.08 6.43 10.81
N VAL A 297 -2.07 6.07 9.52
CA VAL A 297 -2.20 7.05 8.43
C VAL A 297 -3.54 7.80 8.50
N GLY A 298 -4.62 7.11 8.85
CA GLY A 298 -5.94 7.73 9.03
C GLY A 298 -5.98 8.72 10.19
N LEU A 299 -5.38 8.36 11.31
CA LEU A 299 -5.28 9.24 12.48
C LEU A 299 -4.41 10.46 12.19
N GLU A 300 -3.29 10.30 11.46
CA GLU A 300 -2.45 11.42 11.02
C GLU A 300 -3.17 12.34 10.01
N ALA A 301 -3.90 11.75 9.07
CA ALA A 301 -4.60 12.52 8.04
C ALA A 301 -5.84 13.26 8.57
N GLY A 302 -6.43 12.79 9.67
CA GLY A 302 -7.74 13.25 10.11
C GLY A 302 -7.78 14.68 10.62
N GLU A 303 -6.66 15.19 11.14
CA GLU A 303 -6.52 16.59 11.53
C GLU A 303 -6.56 17.49 10.28
N GLY A 304 -7.57 18.35 10.20
CA GLY A 304 -7.78 19.26 9.07
C GLY A 304 -8.28 18.60 7.79
N PHE A 305 -8.55 17.28 7.75
CA PHE A 305 -8.98 16.58 6.52
C PHE A 305 -10.27 17.14 5.95
N VAL A 306 -11.28 17.34 6.79
CA VAL A 306 -12.58 17.85 6.35
C VAL A 306 -12.45 19.29 5.84
N ASP A 307 -11.67 20.13 6.51
CA ASP A 307 -11.42 21.50 6.07
C ASP A 307 -10.69 21.51 4.72
N THR A 308 -9.68 20.67 4.55
CA THR A 308 -8.97 20.52 3.28
C THR A 308 -9.90 20.06 2.16
N LEU A 309 -10.80 19.11 2.45
CA LEU A 309 -11.71 18.56 1.44
C LEU A 309 -12.82 19.54 1.04
N VAL A 310 -13.43 20.26 2.03
CA VAL A 310 -14.62 21.08 1.83
C VAL A 310 -14.27 22.54 1.52
N HIS A 311 -13.32 23.12 2.25
CA HIS A 311 -12.96 24.53 2.15
C HIS A 311 -11.62 24.76 1.44
N GLY A 312 -10.77 23.71 1.31
CA GLY A 312 -9.48 23.78 0.66
C GLY A 312 -9.47 23.25 -0.77
N ASP A 313 -8.29 22.80 -1.19
CA ASP A 313 -8.06 22.31 -2.56
C ASP A 313 -8.40 20.83 -2.77
N GLY A 314 -9.09 20.19 -1.84
CA GLY A 314 -9.40 18.76 -1.88
C GLY A 314 -10.08 18.33 -3.18
N MET A 315 -10.99 19.14 -3.74
CA MET A 315 -11.63 18.84 -5.03
C MET A 315 -10.62 18.84 -6.20
N LYS A 316 -9.61 19.74 -6.17
CA LYS A 316 -8.53 19.75 -7.16
C LYS A 316 -7.65 18.48 -7.00
N TRP A 317 -7.38 18.09 -5.76
CA TRP A 317 -6.60 16.87 -5.48
C TRP A 317 -7.30 15.62 -6.00
N ILE A 318 -8.61 15.55 -5.87
CA ILE A 318 -9.46 14.50 -6.46
C ILE A 318 -9.27 14.44 -7.98
N MET A 319 -9.33 15.58 -8.64
CA MET A 319 -9.17 15.66 -10.10
C MET A 319 -7.75 15.26 -10.53
N TYR A 320 -6.73 15.71 -9.81
CA TYR A 320 -5.34 15.32 -10.09
C TYR A 320 -5.12 13.82 -9.85
N GLY A 321 -5.71 13.26 -8.79
CA GLY A 321 -5.71 11.83 -8.57
C GLY A 321 -6.31 11.05 -9.73
N ALA A 322 -7.44 11.52 -10.27
CA ALA A 322 -8.06 10.91 -11.44
C ALA A 322 -7.14 10.95 -12.69
N LEU A 323 -6.45 12.07 -12.93
CA LEU A 323 -5.49 12.17 -14.04
C LEU A 323 -4.31 11.19 -13.85
N ILE A 324 -3.75 11.11 -12.63
CA ILE A 324 -2.64 10.21 -12.29
C ILE A 324 -3.06 8.74 -12.43
N THR A 325 -4.33 8.40 -12.18
CA THR A 325 -4.83 7.03 -12.39
C THR A 325 -5.07 6.73 -13.87
N VAL A 326 -5.84 7.58 -14.55
CA VAL A 326 -6.40 7.28 -15.87
C VAL A 326 -5.34 7.37 -16.98
N ILE A 327 -4.48 8.38 -16.95
CA ILE A 327 -3.51 8.59 -18.04
C ILE A 327 -2.53 7.43 -18.18
N PRO A 328 -1.84 6.94 -17.11
CA PRO A 328 -0.90 5.83 -17.24
C PRO A 328 -1.58 4.53 -17.63
N VAL A 329 -2.79 4.26 -17.09
CA VAL A 329 -3.54 3.03 -17.38
C VAL A 329 -3.99 3.00 -18.84
N LEU A 330 -4.47 4.12 -19.39
CA LEU A 330 -4.85 4.20 -20.81
C LEU A 330 -3.64 4.15 -21.74
N ALA A 331 -2.53 4.82 -21.39
CA ALA A 331 -1.28 4.76 -22.16
C ALA A 331 -0.73 3.33 -22.18
N GLY A 332 -0.68 2.67 -21.03
CA GLY A 332 -0.28 1.26 -20.91
C GLY A 332 -1.22 0.33 -21.66
N GLY A 333 -2.53 0.59 -21.60
CA GLY A 333 -3.55 -0.14 -22.35
C GLY A 333 -3.35 -0.06 -23.86
N PHE A 334 -3.09 1.13 -24.37
CA PHE A 334 -2.82 1.37 -25.78
C PHE A 334 -1.55 0.65 -26.25
N ILE A 335 -0.43 0.82 -25.54
CA ILE A 335 0.84 0.14 -25.87
C ILE A 335 0.68 -1.38 -25.76
N GLY A 336 0.10 -1.88 -24.69
CA GLY A 336 -0.11 -3.31 -24.48
C GLY A 336 -0.94 -3.95 -25.60
N LYS A 337 -1.98 -3.26 -26.08
CA LYS A 337 -2.84 -3.77 -27.17
C LYS A 337 -2.18 -3.66 -28.54
N TYR A 338 -1.71 -2.48 -28.93
CA TYR A 338 -1.29 -2.21 -30.33
C TYR A 338 0.18 -2.50 -30.61
N VAL A 339 1.06 -2.31 -29.60
CA VAL A 339 2.49 -2.55 -29.76
C VAL A 339 2.86 -3.96 -29.35
N LEU A 340 2.43 -4.38 -28.14
CA LEU A 340 2.78 -5.68 -27.57
C LEU A 340 1.81 -6.79 -27.93
N ARG A 341 0.62 -6.47 -28.47
CA ARG A 341 -0.43 -7.40 -28.87
C ARG A 341 -0.85 -8.38 -27.76
N LEU A 342 -0.88 -7.88 -26.53
CA LEU A 342 -1.28 -8.66 -25.36
C LEU A 342 -2.78 -8.96 -25.40
N ASP A 343 -3.17 -10.12 -24.88
CA ASP A 343 -4.56 -10.42 -24.58
C ASP A 343 -5.08 -9.59 -23.39
N TYR A 344 -6.40 -9.45 -23.29
CA TYR A 344 -7.03 -8.60 -22.28
C TYR A 344 -6.67 -9.01 -20.85
N ASN A 345 -6.63 -10.30 -20.54
CA ASN A 345 -6.36 -10.80 -19.19
C ASN A 345 -4.92 -10.50 -18.76
N THR A 346 -3.95 -10.76 -19.64
CA THR A 346 -2.54 -10.44 -19.40
C THR A 346 -2.34 -8.93 -19.24
N LEU A 347 -2.97 -8.13 -20.10
CA LEU A 347 -2.86 -6.68 -20.03
C LEU A 347 -3.43 -6.12 -18.71
N THR A 348 -4.64 -6.55 -18.32
CA THR A 348 -5.24 -6.09 -17.06
C THR A 348 -4.45 -6.53 -15.85
N GLY A 349 -3.78 -7.69 -15.87
CA GLY A 349 -2.87 -8.13 -14.82
C GLY A 349 -1.61 -7.28 -14.69
N VAL A 350 -1.14 -6.63 -15.77
CA VAL A 350 0.00 -5.70 -15.70
C VAL A 350 -0.44 -4.30 -15.27
N LEU A 351 -1.67 -3.91 -15.60
CA LEU A 351 -2.23 -2.59 -15.31
C LEU A 351 -2.76 -2.46 -13.87
N SER A 352 -3.06 -3.60 -13.20
CA SER A 352 -3.53 -3.66 -11.81
C SER A 352 -2.37 -3.67 -10.82
#